data_99b9e824d94ff3ddcf06457d549c8f49
#
_entry.id   99b9e824d94ff3ddcf06457d549c8f49
#
_cell.length_a   1.000
_cell.length_b   1.000
_cell.length_c   1.000
_cell.angle_alpha   90.00
_cell.angle_beta   90.00
_cell.angle_gamma   90.00
#
_symmetry.space_group_name_H-M   'P 1'
#
loop_
_entity.id
_entity.type
_entity.pdbx_description
1 polymer ?
#
loop_
_entity_poly.entity_id
_entity_poly.type
_entity_poly.pdbx_seq_one_letter_code
_entity_poly.pdbx_strand_id
1 'polypeptide(L)'
;MSTVERYRLVDEWANGVELYDVPSVSCLIDCGRRVPALRTAVRCGDHILTYAELYERLDGGVTGPAGPTLDDLARLLCAIAAAAEIGAVLAELGPEGAGLKPVAVAAAADDRRAVAADQPSCPIDRAYGSADVRLLATRWDTTDAAVELLAALADGATLVLSTATQRTDPAALAELIAVSAPTHVVADADTLAALAFVTAPALPTVRRWDVFGNDCPAALSALLRDLSPGSCTGFAYTAPEYAGVAARGPLDGSGRVRPIPGARLLVLDEDMNLVAPGQSGRVYLGGAALALELDGATEGFVDDPFVPDSRLVRTDAFGGWTADGWLVLEVIESASVAGIPTATPVSVLDVDGYAAA
;
A
#
# COMPACT_ATOMS: atom_id res chain seq x y z
N MET A 1 -27.19 -8.25 -21.69
CA MET A 1 -25.80 -7.74 -21.83
C MET A 1 -25.33 -8.02 -23.25
N SER A 2 -24.80 -7.04 -23.95
CA SER A 2 -24.25 -7.20 -25.31
C SER A 2 -22.87 -7.86 -25.28
N THR A 3 -22.42 -8.40 -26.43
CA THR A 3 -21.07 -9.00 -26.55
C THR A 3 -19.97 -7.94 -26.26
N VAL A 4 -20.18 -6.71 -26.63
CA VAL A 4 -19.23 -5.61 -26.38
C VAL A 4 -19.16 -5.27 -24.90
N GLU A 5 -20.28 -5.20 -24.20
CA GLU A 5 -20.32 -4.99 -22.76
C GLU A 5 -19.63 -6.13 -22.01
N ARG A 6 -19.89 -7.37 -22.41
CA ARG A 6 -19.22 -8.53 -21.82
C ARG A 6 -17.70 -8.45 -21.99
N TYR A 7 -17.21 -8.12 -23.19
CA TYR A 7 -15.77 -7.96 -23.44
C TYR A 7 -15.17 -6.89 -22.54
N ARG A 8 -15.83 -5.73 -22.43
CA ARG A 8 -15.34 -4.64 -21.54
C ARG A 8 -15.25 -5.11 -20.08
N LEU A 9 -16.28 -5.77 -19.57
CA LEU A 9 -16.36 -6.20 -18.18
C LEU A 9 -15.37 -7.34 -17.82
N VAL A 10 -14.99 -8.19 -18.78
CA VAL A 10 -14.18 -9.38 -18.52
C VAL A 10 -12.72 -9.17 -18.92
N ASP A 11 -12.49 -8.52 -20.06
CA ASP A 11 -11.17 -8.49 -20.69
C ASP A 11 -10.52 -7.10 -20.61
N GLU A 12 -11.30 -6.01 -20.67
CA GLU A 12 -10.76 -4.65 -20.72
C GLU A 12 -10.71 -4.00 -19.32
N TRP A 13 -11.84 -3.97 -18.59
CA TRP A 13 -11.95 -3.25 -17.32
C TRP A 13 -11.56 -4.08 -16.10
N ALA A 14 -11.86 -5.38 -16.16
CA ALA A 14 -11.55 -6.30 -15.07
C ALA A 14 -10.04 -6.48 -14.87
N ASN A 15 -9.26 -6.36 -15.92
CA ASN A 15 -7.83 -6.60 -15.85
C ASN A 15 -7.04 -5.29 -15.76
N GLY A 16 -6.08 -5.26 -14.86
CA GLY A 16 -4.96 -4.33 -14.97
C GLY A 16 -4.12 -4.63 -16.21
N VAL A 17 -3.21 -3.74 -16.54
CA VAL A 17 -2.23 -3.97 -17.61
C VAL A 17 -1.47 -5.26 -17.31
N GLU A 18 -1.20 -6.08 -18.33
CA GLU A 18 -0.42 -7.31 -18.16
C GLU A 18 0.97 -7.00 -17.59
N LEU A 19 1.41 -7.83 -16.65
CA LEU A 19 2.75 -7.75 -16.09
C LEU A 19 3.75 -8.32 -17.12
N TYR A 20 4.44 -7.43 -17.80
CA TYR A 20 5.61 -7.79 -18.60
C TYR A 20 6.86 -7.62 -17.76
N ASP A 21 7.69 -8.68 -17.68
CA ASP A 21 8.99 -8.65 -17.01
C ASP A 21 8.98 -8.24 -15.52
N VAL A 22 8.16 -8.92 -14.72
CA VAL A 22 8.20 -8.75 -13.26
C VAL A 22 9.60 -9.07 -12.73
N PRO A 23 10.26 -8.13 -12.04
CA PRO A 23 11.56 -8.42 -11.45
C PRO A 23 11.44 -9.51 -10.39
N SER A 24 12.47 -10.34 -10.27
CA SER A 24 12.51 -11.31 -9.17
C SER A 24 12.75 -10.60 -7.83
N VAL A 25 12.38 -11.25 -6.72
CA VAL A 25 12.70 -10.76 -5.36
C VAL A 25 14.20 -10.49 -5.22
N SER A 26 15.06 -11.41 -5.72
CA SER A 26 16.51 -11.23 -5.69
C SER A 26 16.94 -9.98 -6.46
N CYS A 27 16.33 -9.70 -7.61
CA CYS A 27 16.61 -8.50 -8.39
C CYS A 27 16.27 -7.21 -7.61
N LEU A 28 15.11 -7.18 -6.93
CA LEU A 28 14.70 -6.04 -6.10
C LEU A 28 15.66 -5.83 -4.91
N ILE A 29 16.05 -6.91 -4.25
CA ILE A 29 17.03 -6.86 -3.16
C ILE A 29 18.37 -6.36 -3.68
N ASP A 30 18.88 -6.90 -4.80
CA ASP A 30 20.17 -6.53 -5.38
C ASP A 30 20.24 -5.08 -5.86
N CYS A 31 19.11 -4.46 -6.21
CA CYS A 31 19.06 -3.03 -6.48
C CYS A 31 19.57 -2.21 -5.29
N GLY A 32 19.15 -2.55 -4.09
CA GLY A 32 19.57 -1.86 -2.87
C GLY A 32 21.06 -2.05 -2.51
N ARG A 33 21.72 -3.11 -3.00
CA ARG A 33 23.18 -3.30 -2.81
C ARG A 33 24.01 -2.21 -3.49
N ARG A 34 23.43 -1.46 -4.42
CA ARG A 34 24.11 -0.34 -5.11
C ARG A 34 24.01 0.97 -4.34
N VAL A 35 23.21 1.01 -3.28
CA VAL A 35 23.04 2.18 -2.43
C VAL A 35 24.29 2.37 -1.56
N PRO A 36 24.70 3.62 -1.24
CA PRO A 36 25.81 3.85 -0.33
C PRO A 36 25.64 3.13 1.01
N ALA A 37 26.65 2.36 1.40
CA ALA A 37 26.60 1.40 2.52
C ALA A 37 26.16 2.02 3.86
N LEU A 38 26.59 3.26 4.17
CA LEU A 38 26.29 3.95 5.43
C LEU A 38 24.96 4.68 5.44
N ARG A 39 24.20 4.60 4.33
CA ARG A 39 22.89 5.19 4.27
C ARG A 39 21.90 4.39 5.14
N THR A 40 20.98 5.08 5.79
CA THR A 40 19.89 4.43 6.52
C THR A 40 18.99 3.68 5.54
N ALA A 41 18.82 2.39 5.76
CA ALA A 41 17.86 1.55 5.03
C ALA A 41 16.51 1.54 5.76
N VAL A 42 16.53 1.26 7.06
CA VAL A 42 15.32 1.14 7.89
C VAL A 42 15.51 1.81 9.23
N ARG A 43 14.46 2.44 9.74
CA ARG A 43 14.40 3.02 11.08
C ARG A 43 13.09 2.64 11.78
N CYS A 44 13.15 2.27 13.07
CA CYS A 44 11.99 2.03 13.93
C CYS A 44 12.28 2.53 15.35
N GLY A 45 11.62 3.58 15.78
CA GLY A 45 11.96 4.28 17.03
C GLY A 45 13.42 4.75 17.03
N ASP A 46 14.17 4.38 18.07
CA ASP A 46 15.60 4.72 18.22
C ASP A 46 16.53 3.73 17.47
N HIS A 47 15.98 2.67 16.91
CA HIS A 47 16.75 1.67 16.19
C HIS A 47 16.89 2.01 14.72
N ILE A 48 18.10 1.90 14.20
CA ILE A 48 18.45 2.21 12.81
C ILE A 48 19.28 1.05 12.24
N LEU A 49 18.98 0.69 10.99
CA LEU A 49 19.84 -0.16 10.16
C LEU A 49 20.30 0.63 8.94
N THR A 50 21.59 0.63 8.70
CA THR A 50 22.17 1.09 7.43
C THR A 50 21.97 0.00 6.36
N TYR A 51 22.13 0.37 5.10
CA TYR A 51 22.15 -0.60 3.99
C TYR A 51 23.22 -1.67 4.21
N ALA A 52 24.42 -1.31 4.67
CA ALA A 52 25.48 -2.29 4.96
C ALA A 52 25.04 -3.30 6.04
N GLU A 53 24.54 -2.83 7.17
CA GLU A 53 24.11 -3.69 8.28
C GLU A 53 22.90 -4.57 7.91
N LEU A 54 21.97 -4.07 7.08
CA LEU A 54 20.86 -4.86 6.58
C LEU A 54 21.36 -5.98 5.67
N TYR A 55 22.24 -5.68 4.71
CA TYR A 55 22.76 -6.69 3.79
C TYR A 55 23.69 -7.69 4.47
N GLU A 56 24.47 -7.26 5.48
CA GLU A 56 25.25 -8.19 6.31
C GLU A 56 24.36 -9.24 6.99
N ARG A 57 23.17 -8.81 7.48
CA ARG A 57 22.16 -9.75 8.04
C ARG A 57 21.58 -10.67 6.99
N LEU A 58 21.24 -10.15 5.82
CA LEU A 58 20.71 -10.94 4.71
C LEU A 58 21.72 -12.00 4.22
N ASP A 59 23.01 -11.69 4.25
CA ASP A 59 24.09 -12.60 3.88
C ASP A 59 24.48 -13.57 5.02
N GLY A 60 23.75 -13.58 6.12
CA GLY A 60 23.96 -14.45 7.27
C GLY A 60 25.08 -13.99 8.22
N GLY A 61 25.50 -12.73 8.12
CA GLY A 61 26.45 -12.10 9.03
C GLY A 61 25.87 -11.93 10.46
N VAL A 62 26.74 -12.13 11.47
CA VAL A 62 26.39 -11.87 12.87
C VAL A 62 26.69 -10.42 13.20
N THR A 63 25.70 -9.56 13.09
CA THR A 63 25.76 -8.20 13.59
C THR A 63 25.12 -8.10 14.99
N GLY A 64 25.43 -7.05 15.75
CA GLY A 64 24.80 -6.79 17.03
C GLY A 64 23.28 -6.61 16.91
N PRO A 65 22.52 -6.67 18.01
CA PRO A 65 21.08 -6.51 17.98
C PRO A 65 20.70 -5.11 17.46
N ALA A 66 19.80 -5.08 16.47
CA ALA A 66 19.23 -3.83 15.92
C ALA A 66 17.89 -3.45 16.56
N GLY A 67 17.46 -4.24 17.56
CA GLY A 67 16.14 -4.16 18.15
C GLY A 67 15.19 -5.20 17.54
N PRO A 68 14.20 -5.67 18.31
CA PRO A 68 13.39 -6.82 17.93
C PRO A 68 12.67 -6.62 16.59
N THR A 69 12.08 -5.46 16.35
CA THR A 69 11.35 -5.18 15.09
C THR A 69 12.26 -5.22 13.87
N LEU A 70 13.46 -4.65 13.94
CA LEU A 70 14.37 -4.62 12.79
C LEU A 70 15.03 -5.98 12.55
N ASP A 71 15.29 -6.75 13.61
CA ASP A 71 15.79 -8.12 13.49
C ASP A 71 14.74 -9.06 12.90
N ASP A 72 13.45 -8.88 13.27
CA ASP A 72 12.33 -9.62 12.68
C ASP A 72 12.10 -9.25 11.21
N LEU A 73 12.22 -7.97 10.86
CA LEU A 73 12.13 -7.50 9.49
C LEU A 73 13.24 -8.09 8.60
N ALA A 74 14.48 -8.13 9.10
CA ALA A 74 15.58 -8.76 8.38
C ALA A 74 15.33 -10.26 8.18
N ARG A 75 14.79 -10.96 9.19
CA ARG A 75 14.38 -12.37 9.08
C ARG A 75 13.28 -12.56 8.04
N LEU A 76 12.29 -11.67 8.00
CA LEU A 76 11.23 -11.70 6.99
C LEU A 76 11.80 -11.57 5.58
N LEU A 77 12.70 -10.62 5.33
CA LEU A 77 13.37 -10.49 4.04
C LEU A 77 14.16 -11.73 3.65
N CYS A 78 14.91 -12.32 4.60
CA CYS A 78 15.62 -13.58 4.36
C CYS A 78 14.65 -14.71 3.99
N ALA A 79 13.50 -14.80 4.67
CA ALA A 79 12.48 -15.81 4.37
C ALA A 79 11.87 -15.61 2.98
N ILE A 80 11.55 -14.37 2.60
CA ILE A 80 11.03 -14.05 1.26
C ILE A 80 12.06 -14.41 0.17
N ALA A 81 13.33 -14.05 0.38
CA ALA A 81 14.40 -14.37 -0.56
C ALA A 81 14.60 -15.89 -0.71
N ALA A 82 14.69 -16.62 0.41
CA ALA A 82 14.84 -18.07 0.41
C ALA A 82 13.65 -18.78 -0.23
N ALA A 83 12.43 -18.36 0.08
CA ALA A 83 11.23 -18.92 -0.55
C ALA A 83 11.21 -18.68 -2.06
N ALA A 84 11.70 -17.50 -2.53
CA ALA A 84 11.78 -17.20 -3.95
C ALA A 84 12.76 -18.12 -4.68
N GLU A 85 13.90 -18.47 -4.05
CA GLU A 85 14.91 -19.36 -4.66
C GLU A 85 14.41 -20.78 -4.87
N ILE A 86 13.58 -21.30 -3.95
CA ILE A 86 13.06 -22.66 -4.00
C ILE A 86 11.63 -22.76 -4.55
N GLY A 87 11.03 -21.63 -4.94
CA GLY A 87 9.65 -21.59 -5.42
C GLY A 87 8.59 -21.94 -4.35
N ALA A 88 8.94 -21.80 -3.07
CA ALA A 88 8.04 -22.09 -1.97
C ALA A 88 6.98 -20.99 -1.79
N VAL A 89 5.91 -21.32 -1.07
CA VAL A 89 4.85 -20.40 -0.69
C VAL A 89 5.19 -19.78 0.65
N LEU A 90 4.92 -18.48 0.80
CA LEU A 90 5.03 -17.76 2.07
C LEU A 90 3.73 -17.97 2.85
N ALA A 91 3.77 -18.85 3.84
CA ALA A 91 2.59 -19.21 4.64
C ALA A 91 2.29 -18.21 5.77
N GLU A 92 3.24 -17.35 6.14
CA GLU A 92 3.15 -16.50 7.33
C GLU A 92 3.48 -15.03 7.03
N LEU A 93 2.85 -14.44 6.01
CA LEU A 93 2.89 -13.01 5.80
C LEU A 93 1.58 -12.39 6.30
N GLY A 94 1.67 -11.74 7.46
CA GLY A 94 0.56 -11.03 8.09
C GLY A 94 -0.21 -11.85 9.11
N PRO A 95 -1.13 -11.20 9.84
CA PRO A 95 -1.89 -11.79 10.95
C PRO A 95 -2.85 -12.90 10.50
N GLU A 96 -3.09 -13.04 9.21
CA GLU A 96 -4.07 -13.96 8.63
C GLU A 96 -3.44 -15.06 7.76
N GLY A 97 -2.10 -15.21 7.81
CA GLY A 97 -1.38 -16.36 7.23
C GLY A 97 -1.69 -16.65 5.77
N ALA A 98 -1.72 -15.61 4.91
CA ALA A 98 -1.99 -15.79 3.50
C ALA A 98 -0.87 -16.56 2.78
N GLY A 99 -1.21 -17.65 2.12
CA GLY A 99 -0.29 -18.45 1.32
C GLY A 99 0.12 -17.73 0.03
N LEU A 100 1.09 -16.81 0.11
CA LEU A 100 1.53 -15.97 -1.00
C LEU A 100 2.76 -16.53 -1.71
N LYS A 101 2.77 -16.42 -3.04
CA LYS A 101 4.00 -16.69 -3.82
C LYS A 101 4.94 -15.48 -3.73
N PRO A 102 6.26 -15.67 -3.57
CA PRO A 102 7.23 -14.56 -3.58
C PRO A 102 7.15 -13.71 -4.84
N VAL A 103 6.82 -14.29 -6.00
CA VAL A 103 6.60 -13.55 -7.25
C VAL A 103 5.43 -12.56 -7.14
N ALA A 104 4.40 -12.88 -6.37
CA ALA A 104 3.28 -11.97 -6.12
C ALA A 104 3.72 -10.75 -5.31
N VAL A 105 4.52 -10.96 -4.27
CA VAL A 105 5.09 -9.87 -3.46
C VAL A 105 6.03 -9.01 -4.29
N ALA A 106 6.84 -9.61 -5.15
CA ALA A 106 7.73 -8.89 -6.08
C ALA A 106 6.95 -8.05 -7.10
N ALA A 107 5.87 -8.61 -7.67
CA ALA A 107 5.00 -7.87 -8.59
C ALA A 107 4.33 -6.68 -7.94
N ALA A 108 3.82 -6.84 -6.71
CA ALA A 108 3.24 -5.76 -5.93
C ALA A 108 4.27 -4.68 -5.58
N ALA A 109 5.51 -5.06 -5.25
CA ALA A 109 6.59 -4.12 -4.98
C ALA A 109 7.00 -3.34 -6.23
N ASP A 110 7.03 -3.97 -7.40
CA ASP A 110 7.34 -3.31 -8.67
C ASP A 110 6.23 -2.33 -9.08
N ASP A 111 4.95 -2.71 -8.93
CA ASP A 111 3.82 -1.78 -9.09
C ASP A 111 3.95 -0.58 -8.16
N ARG A 112 4.28 -0.81 -6.89
CA ARG A 112 4.48 0.25 -5.92
C ARG A 112 5.58 1.24 -6.34
N ARG A 113 6.66 0.75 -6.93
CA ARG A 113 7.74 1.56 -7.51
C ARG A 113 7.25 2.36 -8.71
N ALA A 114 6.52 1.72 -9.64
CA ALA A 114 5.97 2.35 -10.83
C ALA A 114 4.99 3.48 -10.48
N VAL A 115 4.07 3.25 -9.53
CA VAL A 115 3.14 4.30 -9.06
C VAL A 115 3.87 5.46 -8.41
N ALA A 116 4.95 5.18 -7.71
CA ALA A 116 5.78 6.21 -7.17
C ALA A 116 6.50 7.00 -8.28
N ALA A 117 6.83 6.40 -9.44
CA ALA A 117 7.51 7.03 -10.58
C ALA A 117 6.58 7.84 -11.50
N ASP A 118 5.34 7.41 -11.67
CA ASP A 118 4.45 7.84 -12.78
C ASP A 118 3.38 8.86 -12.35
N GLN A 119 3.75 9.84 -11.51
CA GLN A 119 2.82 10.91 -11.12
C GLN A 119 2.99 12.16 -12.00
N PRO A 120 2.17 12.34 -13.07
CA PRO A 120 2.29 13.48 -13.98
C PRO A 120 1.87 14.81 -13.35
N SER A 121 1.26 14.82 -12.17
CA SER A 121 0.77 16.03 -11.51
C SER A 121 1.65 16.57 -10.38
N CYS A 122 2.76 15.90 -10.06
CA CYS A 122 3.71 16.42 -9.08
C CYS A 122 4.87 17.08 -9.82
N PRO A 123 5.02 18.43 -9.78
CA PRO A 123 5.95 19.18 -10.65
C PRO A 123 7.44 19.05 -10.25
N ILE A 124 7.82 18.03 -9.55
CA ILE A 124 9.20 17.83 -9.11
C ILE A 124 9.84 16.76 -9.98
N ASP A 125 10.75 17.22 -10.85
CA ASP A 125 11.66 16.40 -11.66
C ASP A 125 12.38 15.38 -10.77
N ARG A 126 12.05 14.09 -10.87
CA ARG A 126 12.54 13.06 -9.97
C ARG A 126 13.40 12.04 -10.69
N ALA A 127 14.67 12.15 -10.43
CA ALA A 127 15.46 10.95 -10.29
C ALA A 127 14.99 10.25 -8.98
N TYR A 128 14.28 9.13 -9.07
CA TYR A 128 14.07 8.23 -7.96
C TYR A 128 15.45 7.83 -7.45
N GLY A 129 15.72 8.21 -6.33
CA GLY A 129 16.99 7.91 -5.76
C GLY A 129 17.01 8.27 -4.30
N SER A 130 18.01 7.93 -3.76
CA SER A 130 18.59 8.07 -2.45
C SER A 130 18.10 9.17 -1.47
N ALA A 131 17.16 10.03 -1.80
CA ALA A 131 16.63 11.07 -0.91
C ALA A 131 15.21 10.79 -0.37
N ASP A 132 14.51 9.77 -0.88
CA ASP A 132 13.15 9.49 -0.44
C ASP A 132 13.13 8.80 0.91
N VAL A 133 12.22 9.27 1.77
CA VAL A 133 11.90 8.68 3.06
C VAL A 133 10.46 8.21 3.00
N ARG A 134 10.21 6.92 3.18
CA ARG A 134 8.90 6.31 3.17
C ARG A 134 8.51 5.95 4.59
N LEU A 135 7.43 6.52 5.11
CA LEU A 135 6.87 6.17 6.41
C LEU A 135 5.74 5.16 6.22
N LEU A 136 5.88 4.01 6.85
CA LEU A 136 4.84 3.01 6.99
C LEU A 136 4.20 3.13 8.38
N ALA A 137 3.02 3.74 8.43
CA ALA A 137 2.27 3.94 9.67
C ALA A 137 1.23 2.84 9.89
N THR A 138 1.59 1.60 9.58
CA THR A 138 0.82 0.38 9.84
C THR A 138 1.71 -0.69 10.48
N ARG A 139 1.18 -1.89 10.69
CA ARG A 139 1.96 -3.00 11.23
C ARG A 139 3.04 -3.42 10.23
N TRP A 140 4.23 -3.74 10.73
CA TRP A 140 5.36 -4.16 9.91
C TRP A 140 5.28 -5.65 9.48
N ASP A 141 4.48 -6.46 10.20
CA ASP A 141 4.30 -7.89 9.98
C ASP A 141 3.15 -8.22 9.02
N THR A 142 2.88 -7.33 8.07
CA THR A 142 1.86 -7.48 7.03
C THR A 142 2.47 -7.65 5.65
N THR A 143 1.70 -8.16 4.71
CA THR A 143 2.09 -8.23 3.29
C THR A 143 2.43 -6.85 2.74
N ASP A 144 1.65 -5.83 3.11
CA ASP A 144 1.89 -4.45 2.67
C ASP A 144 3.25 -3.92 3.16
N ALA A 145 3.63 -4.27 4.39
CA ALA A 145 4.95 -3.91 4.92
C ALA A 145 6.09 -4.57 4.12
N ALA A 146 5.94 -5.84 3.77
CA ALA A 146 6.92 -6.54 2.94
C ALA A 146 7.04 -5.92 1.54
N VAL A 147 5.91 -5.57 0.93
CA VAL A 147 5.85 -4.88 -0.37
C VAL A 147 6.54 -3.51 -0.29
N GLU A 148 6.21 -2.68 0.70
CA GLU A 148 6.82 -1.37 0.89
C GLU A 148 8.33 -1.47 1.18
N LEU A 149 8.74 -2.47 1.95
CA LEU A 149 10.16 -2.72 2.23
C LEU A 149 10.92 -3.07 0.97
N LEU A 150 10.46 -4.04 0.17
CA LEU A 150 11.11 -4.40 -1.09
C LEU A 150 11.15 -3.23 -2.06
N ALA A 151 10.06 -2.47 -2.18
CA ALA A 151 10.00 -1.28 -3.01
C ALA A 151 10.98 -0.19 -2.54
N ALA A 152 11.04 0.08 -1.23
CA ALA A 152 11.95 1.05 -0.65
C ALA A 152 13.42 0.67 -0.87
N LEU A 153 13.76 -0.60 -0.65
CA LEU A 153 15.12 -1.12 -0.89
C LEU A 153 15.53 -1.00 -2.35
N ALA A 154 14.66 -1.40 -3.26
CA ALA A 154 14.94 -1.35 -4.70
C ALA A 154 15.16 0.08 -5.21
N ASP A 155 14.50 1.06 -4.61
CA ASP A 155 14.64 2.49 -4.95
C ASP A 155 15.74 3.19 -4.16
N GLY A 156 16.38 2.53 -3.21
CA GLY A 156 17.40 3.13 -2.35
C GLY A 156 16.82 4.14 -1.35
N ALA A 157 15.55 4.05 -1.02
CA ALA A 157 14.88 4.93 -0.06
C ALA A 157 15.18 4.51 1.40
N THR A 158 14.90 5.41 2.34
CA THR A 158 14.85 5.08 3.77
C THR A 158 13.43 4.69 4.13
N LEU A 159 13.22 3.50 4.72
CA LEU A 159 11.93 3.09 5.28
C LEU A 159 11.89 3.44 6.77
N VAL A 160 10.85 4.17 7.19
CA VAL A 160 10.56 4.46 8.59
C VAL A 160 9.34 3.64 9.01
N LEU A 161 9.49 2.84 10.05
CA LEU A 161 8.42 2.04 10.62
C LEU A 161 7.90 2.70 11.90
N SER A 162 6.59 2.84 12.00
CA SER A 162 5.96 3.29 13.24
C SER A 162 5.98 2.19 14.31
N THR A 163 6.24 2.56 15.56
CA THR A 163 6.05 1.67 16.70
C THR A 163 4.55 1.48 17.00
N ALA A 164 4.22 0.49 17.84
CA ALA A 164 2.82 0.28 18.26
C ALA A 164 2.23 1.53 18.92
N THR A 165 2.97 2.21 19.79
CA THR A 165 2.54 3.45 20.45
C THR A 165 2.28 4.56 19.43
N GLN A 166 3.18 4.74 18.46
CA GLN A 166 3.03 5.77 17.42
C GLN A 166 1.83 5.53 16.50
N ARG A 167 1.40 4.28 16.32
CA ARG A 167 0.18 3.97 15.54
C ARG A 167 -1.11 4.25 16.30
N THR A 168 -1.11 4.06 17.61
CA THR A 168 -2.31 4.20 18.46
C THR A 168 -2.47 5.58 19.10
N ASP A 169 -1.41 6.40 19.12
CA ASP A 169 -1.42 7.76 19.63
C ASP A 169 -1.23 8.76 18.47
N PRO A 170 -2.29 9.51 18.10
CA PRO A 170 -2.21 10.47 17.00
C PRO A 170 -1.16 11.57 17.19
N ALA A 171 -0.90 11.97 18.43
CA ALA A 171 0.12 12.98 18.73
C ALA A 171 1.54 12.42 18.49
N ALA A 172 1.79 11.19 18.92
CA ALA A 172 3.05 10.50 18.65
C ALA A 172 3.26 10.21 17.15
N LEU A 173 2.18 9.92 16.41
CA LEU A 173 2.24 9.78 14.96
C LEU A 173 2.58 11.10 14.27
N ALA A 174 1.92 12.20 14.65
CA ALA A 174 2.20 13.53 14.11
C ALA A 174 3.66 13.94 14.37
N GLU A 175 4.18 13.69 15.57
CA GLU A 175 5.58 13.91 15.91
C GLU A 175 6.52 13.05 15.07
N LEU A 176 6.21 11.75 14.89
CA LEU A 176 7.00 10.85 14.04
C LEU A 176 7.09 11.37 12.61
N ILE A 177 5.96 11.81 12.02
CA ILE A 177 5.94 12.37 10.67
C ILE A 177 6.79 13.65 10.62
N ALA A 178 6.63 14.56 11.59
CA ALA A 178 7.39 15.80 11.62
C ALA A 178 8.91 15.57 11.74
N VAL A 179 9.33 14.66 12.64
CA VAL A 179 10.75 14.38 12.91
C VAL A 179 11.40 13.56 11.80
N SER A 180 10.69 12.57 11.25
CA SER A 180 11.25 11.74 10.18
C SER A 180 11.23 12.43 8.83
N ALA A 181 10.46 13.51 8.67
CA ALA A 181 10.33 14.31 7.45
C ALA A 181 10.12 13.44 6.19
N PRO A 182 9.12 12.54 6.18
CA PRO A 182 8.93 11.60 5.09
C PRO A 182 8.49 12.33 3.82
N THR A 183 8.85 11.75 2.69
CA THR A 183 8.35 12.16 1.35
C THR A 183 7.06 11.44 0.99
N HIS A 184 6.89 10.22 1.51
CA HIS A 184 5.71 9.38 1.29
C HIS A 184 5.23 8.83 2.63
N VAL A 185 3.92 8.87 2.86
CA VAL A 185 3.27 8.26 4.02
C VAL A 185 2.26 7.24 3.53
N VAL A 186 2.33 6.05 4.09
CA VAL A 186 1.45 4.92 3.79
C VAL A 186 0.78 4.49 5.08
N ALA A 187 -0.55 4.54 5.13
CA ALA A 187 -1.33 4.17 6.32
C ALA A 187 -2.78 3.84 5.97
N ASP A 188 -3.48 3.21 6.90
CA ASP A 188 -4.93 3.06 6.82
C ASP A 188 -5.68 4.38 7.11
N ALA A 189 -6.94 4.42 6.68
CA ALA A 189 -7.76 5.62 6.78
C ALA A 189 -7.99 6.06 8.23
N ASP A 190 -8.20 5.12 9.15
CA ASP A 190 -8.48 5.39 10.57
C ASP A 190 -7.28 6.00 11.27
N THR A 191 -6.10 5.45 11.03
CA THR A 191 -4.83 5.96 11.55
C THR A 191 -4.59 7.42 11.14
N LEU A 192 -4.85 7.76 9.87
CA LEU A 192 -4.67 9.13 9.38
C LEU A 192 -5.81 10.06 9.81
N ALA A 193 -7.04 9.57 9.88
CA ALA A 193 -8.19 10.36 10.35
C ALA A 193 -7.99 10.86 11.78
N ALA A 194 -7.31 10.10 12.62
CA ALA A 194 -7.01 10.47 13.99
C ALA A 194 -6.13 11.74 14.09
N LEU A 195 -5.39 12.10 13.04
CA LEU A 195 -4.62 13.36 12.99
C LEU A 195 -5.52 14.61 13.01
N ALA A 196 -6.81 14.50 12.68
CA ALA A 196 -7.78 15.59 12.79
C ALA A 196 -8.02 16.05 14.23
N PHE A 197 -7.73 15.21 15.22
CA PHE A 197 -8.01 15.46 16.64
C PHE A 197 -6.80 15.96 17.43
N VAL A 198 -5.68 16.18 16.76
CA VAL A 198 -4.46 16.71 17.38
C VAL A 198 -3.96 17.94 16.64
N THR A 199 -3.23 18.81 17.35
CA THR A 199 -2.51 19.91 16.70
C THR A 199 -1.27 19.34 16.02
N ALA A 200 -1.36 19.11 14.73
CA ALA A 200 -0.23 18.66 13.93
C ALA A 200 0.49 19.86 13.29
N PRO A 201 1.83 19.85 13.26
CA PRO A 201 2.58 20.88 12.52
C PRO A 201 2.35 20.69 11.00
N ALA A 202 2.62 21.73 10.22
CA ALA A 202 2.68 21.60 8.77
C ALA A 202 3.74 20.55 8.38
N LEU A 203 3.43 19.72 7.40
CA LEU A 203 4.27 18.60 6.96
C LEU A 203 4.76 18.81 5.51
N PRO A 204 5.60 19.83 5.25
CA PRO A 204 5.95 20.29 3.90
C PRO A 204 6.80 19.28 3.12
N THR A 205 7.39 18.29 3.79
CA THR A 205 8.18 17.24 3.13
C THR A 205 7.34 16.16 2.49
N VAL A 206 6.10 15.96 2.98
CA VAL A 206 5.21 14.95 2.45
C VAL A 206 4.69 15.37 1.08
N ARG A 207 4.99 14.57 0.10
CA ARG A 207 4.57 14.77 -1.30
C ARG A 207 3.43 13.85 -1.69
N ARG A 208 3.32 12.72 -0.98
CA ARG A 208 2.32 11.72 -1.27
C ARG A 208 1.81 11.04 -0.02
N TRP A 209 0.49 10.91 0.05
CA TRP A 209 -0.24 10.07 0.99
C TRP A 209 -0.90 8.93 0.22
N ASP A 210 -0.59 7.69 0.59
CA ASP A 210 -1.28 6.51 0.11
C ASP A 210 -2.11 5.93 1.26
N VAL A 211 -3.42 6.01 1.12
CA VAL A 211 -4.39 5.52 2.10
C VAL A 211 -4.91 4.19 1.62
N PHE A 212 -4.68 3.13 2.38
CA PHE A 212 -5.17 1.83 2.01
C PHE A 212 -6.25 1.30 2.93
N GLY A 213 -6.97 0.33 2.42
CA GLY A 213 -8.14 -0.29 3.01
C GLY A 213 -9.27 -0.44 2.01
N ASN A 214 -10.45 -0.54 2.54
CA ASN A 214 -11.72 -0.60 1.81
C ASN A 214 -12.55 0.69 1.92
N ASP A 215 -12.06 1.69 2.64
CA ASP A 215 -12.71 3.00 2.84
C ASP A 215 -12.01 4.12 2.07
N CYS A 216 -12.80 4.98 1.42
CA CYS A 216 -12.30 6.13 0.65
C CYS A 216 -12.98 7.45 1.11
N PRO A 217 -12.70 7.95 2.33
CA PRO A 217 -13.39 9.09 2.90
C PRO A 217 -12.95 10.42 2.28
N ALA A 218 -13.90 11.22 1.76
CA ALA A 218 -13.63 12.52 1.15
C ALA A 218 -12.98 13.52 2.13
N ALA A 219 -13.44 13.53 3.38
CA ALA A 219 -12.95 14.44 4.42
C ALA A 219 -11.44 14.25 4.71
N LEU A 220 -10.95 13.00 4.62
CA LEU A 220 -9.55 12.68 4.86
C LEU A 220 -8.63 13.35 3.81
N SER A 221 -9.05 13.38 2.56
CA SER A 221 -8.27 14.03 1.50
C SER A 221 -8.09 15.53 1.75
N ALA A 222 -9.10 16.21 2.28
CA ALA A 222 -8.99 17.61 2.65
C ALA A 222 -7.99 17.81 3.81
N LEU A 223 -8.16 17.04 4.88
CA LEU A 223 -7.24 17.05 6.03
C LEU A 223 -5.79 16.87 5.61
N LEU A 224 -5.48 15.85 4.81
CA LEU A 224 -4.11 15.54 4.40
C LEU A 224 -3.50 16.64 3.54
N ARG A 225 -4.31 17.29 2.69
CA ARG A 225 -3.85 18.45 1.89
C ARG A 225 -3.63 19.69 2.73
N ASP A 226 -4.41 19.88 3.80
CA ASP A 226 -4.19 20.99 4.75
C ASP A 226 -2.89 20.79 5.54
N LEU A 227 -2.58 19.55 5.95
CA LEU A 227 -1.32 19.22 6.63
C LEU A 227 -0.09 19.34 5.71
N SER A 228 -0.25 19.06 4.43
CA SER A 228 0.84 19.08 3.44
C SER A 228 0.37 19.68 2.10
N PRO A 229 0.32 21.00 1.99
CA PRO A 229 -0.10 21.68 0.78
C PRO A 229 0.74 21.27 -0.44
N GLY A 230 0.06 20.92 -1.53
CA GLY A 230 0.72 20.44 -2.76
C GLY A 230 1.06 18.95 -2.78
N SER A 231 0.74 18.20 -1.72
CA SER A 231 0.85 16.75 -1.74
C SER A 231 -0.25 16.11 -2.59
N CYS A 232 0.04 14.91 -3.11
CA CYS A 232 -0.94 14.05 -3.77
C CYS A 232 -1.54 13.08 -2.76
N THR A 233 -2.85 12.83 -2.86
CA THR A 233 -3.55 11.84 -2.03
C THR A 233 -4.11 10.74 -2.93
N GLY A 234 -3.82 9.49 -2.61
CA GLY A 234 -4.29 8.31 -3.32
C GLY A 234 -5.00 7.34 -2.40
N PHE A 235 -6.00 6.67 -2.95
CA PHE A 235 -6.66 5.53 -2.34
C PHE A 235 -6.15 4.24 -2.97
N ALA A 236 -5.86 3.25 -2.14
CA ALA A 236 -5.37 1.95 -2.52
C ALA A 236 -6.24 0.87 -1.88
N TYR A 237 -7.03 0.18 -2.70
CA TYR A 237 -7.87 -0.92 -2.23
C TYR A 237 -7.01 -2.14 -1.97
N THR A 238 -7.09 -2.65 -0.75
CA THR A 238 -6.38 -3.85 -0.30
C THR A 238 -7.37 -4.89 0.21
N ALA A 239 -6.98 -6.14 0.14
CA ALA A 239 -7.71 -7.26 0.73
C ALA A 239 -6.70 -8.27 1.28
N PRO A 240 -7.00 -8.97 2.40
CA PRO A 240 -6.07 -9.93 3.02
C PRO A 240 -5.61 -11.03 2.06
N GLU A 241 -6.49 -11.41 1.14
CA GLU A 241 -6.26 -12.48 0.17
C GLU A 241 -5.39 -12.05 -1.03
N TYR A 242 -4.97 -10.79 -1.05
CA TYR A 242 -4.19 -10.23 -2.16
C TYR A 242 -2.90 -9.59 -1.63
N ALA A 243 -1.76 -9.90 -2.26
CA ALA A 243 -0.48 -9.31 -1.88
C ALA A 243 -0.43 -7.82 -2.27
N GLY A 244 -0.45 -6.95 -1.27
CA GLY A 244 -0.44 -5.51 -1.49
C GLY A 244 -1.76 -4.97 -2.03
N VAL A 245 -1.67 -4.01 -2.93
CA VAL A 245 -2.82 -3.29 -3.48
C VAL A 245 -3.43 -4.03 -4.66
N ALA A 246 -4.75 -4.18 -4.69
CA ALA A 246 -5.48 -4.76 -5.82
C ALA A 246 -5.97 -3.71 -6.82
N ALA A 247 -6.30 -2.51 -6.34
CA ALA A 247 -6.77 -1.42 -7.19
C ALA A 247 -6.40 -0.06 -6.61
N ARG A 248 -6.32 0.96 -7.45
CA ARG A 248 -6.00 2.33 -7.04
C ARG A 248 -6.98 3.33 -7.62
N GLY A 249 -7.17 4.42 -6.88
CA GLY A 249 -8.00 5.53 -7.30
C GLY A 249 -7.70 6.82 -6.55
N PRO A 250 -8.45 7.88 -6.82
CA PRO A 250 -8.34 9.12 -6.06
C PRO A 250 -8.92 8.95 -4.66
N LEU A 251 -8.30 9.58 -3.67
CA LEU A 251 -8.88 9.73 -2.34
C LEU A 251 -9.81 10.95 -2.33
N ASP A 252 -11.00 10.83 -2.87
CA ASP A 252 -11.96 11.93 -3.05
C ASP A 252 -13.38 11.60 -2.55
N GLY A 253 -13.54 10.43 -1.93
CA GLY A 253 -14.83 9.93 -1.46
C GLY A 253 -15.69 9.28 -2.54
N SER A 254 -15.22 9.23 -3.78
CA SER A 254 -15.98 8.59 -4.88
C SER A 254 -15.94 7.06 -4.84
N GLY A 255 -14.97 6.46 -4.11
CA GLY A 255 -14.71 5.02 -4.13
C GLY A 255 -14.25 4.48 -5.49
N ARG A 256 -13.92 5.35 -6.44
CA ARG A 256 -13.51 4.94 -7.79
C ARG A 256 -12.10 4.37 -7.78
N VAL A 257 -11.96 3.15 -8.33
CA VAL A 257 -10.67 2.49 -8.46
C VAL A 257 -10.53 1.82 -9.83
N ARG A 258 -9.30 1.55 -10.21
CA ARG A 258 -8.95 0.68 -11.35
C ARG A 258 -8.00 -0.40 -10.88
N PRO A 259 -8.08 -1.62 -11.46
CA PRO A 259 -7.12 -2.67 -11.17
C PRO A 259 -5.70 -2.20 -11.45
N ILE A 260 -4.77 -2.56 -10.56
CA ILE A 260 -3.34 -2.38 -10.83
C ILE A 260 -2.86 -3.42 -11.86
N PRO A 261 -1.66 -3.25 -12.47
CA PRO A 261 -1.08 -4.25 -13.34
C PRO A 261 -1.06 -5.64 -12.68
N GLY A 262 -1.55 -6.64 -13.41
CA GLY A 262 -1.62 -8.02 -12.95
C GLY A 262 -2.77 -8.35 -11.98
N ALA A 263 -3.54 -7.38 -11.53
CA ALA A 263 -4.76 -7.60 -10.77
C ALA A 263 -5.95 -7.85 -11.69
N ARG A 264 -6.92 -8.63 -11.20
CA ARG A 264 -8.18 -8.91 -11.86
C ARG A 264 -9.33 -8.67 -10.88
N LEU A 265 -10.27 -7.80 -11.25
CA LEU A 265 -11.45 -7.48 -10.46
C LEU A 265 -12.71 -7.78 -11.27
N LEU A 266 -13.60 -8.56 -10.70
CA LEU A 266 -14.92 -8.84 -11.29
C LEU A 266 -16.02 -8.40 -10.33
N VAL A 267 -17.13 -7.95 -10.88
CA VAL A 267 -18.35 -7.67 -10.12
C VAL A 267 -19.42 -8.65 -10.57
N LEU A 268 -19.82 -9.54 -9.66
CA LEU A 268 -20.72 -10.65 -9.93
C LEU A 268 -21.95 -10.62 -9.02
N ASP A 269 -23.03 -11.18 -9.51
CA ASP A 269 -24.24 -11.46 -8.74
C ASP A 269 -24.10 -12.75 -7.89
N GLU A 270 -25.15 -13.14 -7.19
CA GLU A 270 -25.16 -14.36 -6.35
C GLU A 270 -25.02 -15.65 -7.16
N ASP A 271 -25.39 -15.63 -8.43
CA ASP A 271 -25.29 -16.76 -9.37
C ASP A 271 -23.97 -16.75 -10.18
N MET A 272 -23.00 -15.92 -9.79
CA MET A 272 -21.70 -15.75 -10.46
C MET A 272 -21.82 -15.21 -11.90
N ASN A 273 -22.88 -14.49 -12.23
CA ASN A 273 -23.01 -13.78 -13.50
C ASN A 273 -22.50 -12.34 -13.38
N LEU A 274 -22.03 -11.79 -14.50
CA LEU A 274 -21.63 -10.39 -14.60
C LEU A 274 -22.84 -9.47 -14.37
N VAL A 275 -22.70 -8.46 -13.54
CA VAL A 275 -23.67 -7.39 -13.42
C VAL A 275 -23.44 -6.33 -14.50
N ALA A 276 -24.50 -5.69 -14.97
CA ALA A 276 -24.37 -4.64 -15.97
C ALA A 276 -23.72 -3.36 -15.38
N PRO A 277 -23.05 -2.53 -16.21
CA PRO A 277 -22.55 -1.23 -15.75
C PRO A 277 -23.66 -0.40 -15.11
N GLY A 278 -23.36 0.21 -13.97
CA GLY A 278 -24.31 0.95 -13.12
C GLY A 278 -25.11 0.11 -12.15
N GLN A 279 -24.94 -1.20 -12.15
CA GLN A 279 -25.53 -2.10 -11.16
C GLN A 279 -24.45 -2.53 -10.16
N SER A 280 -24.85 -2.70 -8.89
CA SER A 280 -23.99 -3.20 -7.83
C SER A 280 -24.01 -4.72 -7.78
N GLY A 281 -22.87 -5.29 -7.40
CA GLY A 281 -22.67 -6.70 -7.13
C GLY A 281 -21.49 -6.90 -6.19
N ARG A 282 -21.18 -8.13 -5.88
CA ARG A 282 -20.03 -8.46 -5.04
C ARG A 282 -18.73 -8.39 -5.83
N VAL A 283 -17.70 -7.81 -5.22
CA VAL A 283 -16.37 -7.73 -5.83
C VAL A 283 -15.61 -9.04 -5.59
N TYR A 284 -15.02 -9.56 -6.64
CA TYR A 284 -14.13 -10.71 -6.63
C TYR A 284 -12.75 -10.29 -7.11
N LEU A 285 -11.71 -10.80 -6.44
CA LEU A 285 -10.32 -10.55 -6.78
C LEU A 285 -9.65 -11.78 -7.37
N GLY A 286 -8.83 -11.57 -8.36
CA GLY A 286 -7.95 -12.56 -8.97
C GLY A 286 -6.67 -11.93 -9.48
N GLY A 287 -5.85 -12.70 -10.16
CA GLY A 287 -4.63 -12.21 -10.77
C GLY A 287 -3.35 -12.69 -10.11
N ALA A 288 -2.23 -12.06 -10.47
CA ALA A 288 -0.88 -12.56 -10.16
C ALA A 288 -0.55 -12.58 -8.66
N ALA A 289 -1.09 -11.61 -7.90
CA ALA A 289 -0.82 -11.46 -6.48
C ALA A 289 -1.89 -12.10 -5.58
N LEU A 290 -2.80 -12.91 -6.15
CA LEU A 290 -3.79 -13.65 -5.37
C LEU A 290 -3.11 -14.70 -4.49
N ALA A 291 -3.50 -14.78 -3.21
CA ALA A 291 -3.08 -15.82 -2.30
C ALA A 291 -3.53 -17.21 -2.78
N LEU A 292 -2.82 -18.24 -2.38
CA LEU A 292 -3.22 -19.63 -2.67
C LEU A 292 -4.23 -20.15 -1.64
N GLU A 293 -4.12 -19.69 -0.42
CA GLU A 293 -4.93 -20.04 0.73
C GLU A 293 -4.92 -18.88 1.74
N LEU A 294 -5.87 -18.84 2.63
CA LEU A 294 -5.93 -17.92 3.75
C LEU A 294 -6.09 -18.76 5.02
N ASP A 295 -5.25 -18.56 6.04
CA ASP A 295 -5.22 -19.37 7.27
C ASP A 295 -5.13 -20.89 7.03
N GLY A 296 -4.45 -21.31 5.95
CA GLY A 296 -4.38 -22.72 5.54
C GLY A 296 -5.68 -23.25 4.94
N ALA A 297 -6.68 -22.41 4.69
CA ALA A 297 -7.95 -22.76 4.09
C ALA A 297 -8.08 -22.19 2.67
N THR A 298 -8.80 -22.90 1.83
CA THR A 298 -9.17 -22.44 0.48
C THR A 298 -10.63 -21.97 0.42
N GLU A 299 -11.28 -21.85 1.57
CA GLU A 299 -12.66 -21.36 1.66
C GLU A 299 -12.72 -19.90 1.19
N GLY A 300 -13.73 -19.57 0.38
CA GLY A 300 -13.84 -18.26 -0.26
C GLY A 300 -13.17 -18.14 -1.62
N PHE A 301 -12.30 -19.10 -1.99
CA PHE A 301 -11.73 -19.17 -3.33
C PHE A 301 -12.65 -19.97 -4.26
N VAL A 302 -12.91 -19.44 -5.44
CA VAL A 302 -13.77 -20.03 -6.47
C VAL A 302 -13.03 -20.03 -7.81
N ASP A 303 -13.45 -20.90 -8.73
CA ASP A 303 -12.93 -20.87 -10.10
C ASP A 303 -13.43 -19.62 -10.83
N ASP A 304 -12.57 -19.01 -11.65
CA ASP A 304 -12.96 -17.89 -12.51
C ASP A 304 -13.87 -18.41 -13.64
N PRO A 305 -15.15 -17.98 -13.69
CA PRO A 305 -16.08 -18.49 -14.70
C PRO A 305 -15.76 -18.03 -16.12
N PHE A 306 -14.78 -17.15 -16.30
CA PHE A 306 -14.42 -16.55 -17.59
C PHE A 306 -13.01 -16.93 -18.07
N VAL A 307 -12.12 -17.33 -17.16
CA VAL A 307 -10.73 -17.69 -17.47
C VAL A 307 -10.43 -19.09 -16.94
N PRO A 308 -10.22 -20.09 -17.82
CA PRO A 308 -9.88 -21.45 -17.40
C PRO A 308 -8.64 -21.48 -16.50
N ASP A 309 -8.62 -22.39 -15.55
CA ASP A 309 -7.51 -22.63 -14.61
C ASP A 309 -7.11 -21.41 -13.77
N SER A 310 -7.97 -20.39 -13.74
CA SER A 310 -7.81 -19.19 -12.89
C SER A 310 -8.74 -19.23 -11.70
N ARG A 311 -8.32 -18.60 -10.61
CA ARG A 311 -9.10 -18.54 -9.36
C ARG A 311 -9.42 -17.10 -9.01
N LEU A 312 -10.53 -16.93 -8.32
CA LEU A 312 -10.98 -15.69 -7.72
C LEU A 312 -11.17 -15.91 -6.21
N VAL A 313 -11.00 -14.87 -5.44
CA VAL A 313 -11.48 -14.82 -4.05
C VAL A 313 -12.68 -13.90 -3.95
N ARG A 314 -13.65 -14.32 -3.18
CA ARG A 314 -14.83 -13.53 -2.84
C ARG A 314 -14.46 -12.56 -1.72
N THR A 315 -14.53 -11.25 -1.99
CA THR A 315 -14.29 -10.23 -0.97
C THR A 315 -15.59 -9.84 -0.25
N ASP A 316 -15.48 -9.07 0.83
CA ASP A 316 -16.65 -8.48 1.49
C ASP A 316 -17.13 -7.18 0.83
N ALA A 317 -16.35 -6.64 -0.13
CA ALA A 317 -16.69 -5.42 -0.83
C ALA A 317 -17.82 -5.64 -1.85
N PHE A 318 -18.65 -4.62 -1.99
CA PHE A 318 -19.62 -4.45 -3.06
C PHE A 318 -19.22 -3.27 -3.94
N GLY A 319 -19.70 -3.27 -5.17
CA GLY A 319 -19.43 -2.17 -6.09
C GLY A 319 -20.04 -2.39 -7.47
N GLY A 320 -19.78 -1.46 -8.37
CA GLY A 320 -20.31 -1.53 -9.73
C GLY A 320 -19.42 -0.79 -10.71
N TRP A 321 -19.35 -1.30 -11.94
CA TRP A 321 -18.62 -0.65 -13.02
C TRP A 321 -19.39 0.56 -13.54
N THR A 322 -18.71 1.66 -13.72
CA THR A 322 -19.24 2.82 -14.45
C THR A 322 -19.10 2.62 -15.97
N ALA A 323 -19.81 3.42 -16.76
CA ALA A 323 -19.76 3.33 -18.20
C ALA A 323 -18.38 3.68 -18.82
N ASP A 324 -17.52 4.38 -18.07
CA ASP A 324 -16.17 4.79 -18.42
C ASP A 324 -15.06 3.91 -17.81
N GLY A 325 -15.46 2.73 -17.27
CA GLY A 325 -14.52 1.69 -16.86
C GLY A 325 -13.84 1.93 -15.49
N TRP A 326 -14.49 2.69 -14.62
CA TRP A 326 -14.12 2.73 -13.19
C TRP A 326 -14.96 1.74 -12.41
N LEU A 327 -14.33 1.01 -11.51
CA LEU A 327 -15.04 0.31 -10.45
C LEU A 327 -15.30 1.30 -9.31
N VAL A 328 -16.56 1.47 -8.94
CA VAL A 328 -16.96 2.23 -7.74
C VAL A 328 -17.22 1.24 -6.64
N LEU A 329 -16.37 1.24 -5.62
CA LEU A 329 -16.58 0.45 -4.40
C LEU A 329 -17.66 1.14 -3.54
N GLU A 330 -18.56 0.36 -2.97
CA GLU A 330 -19.49 0.86 -1.97
C GLU A 330 -18.73 1.09 -0.67
N VAL A 331 -18.58 2.37 -0.32
CA VAL A 331 -17.83 2.78 0.86
C VAL A 331 -18.66 2.50 2.10
N ILE A 332 -18.13 1.69 3.00
CA ILE A 332 -18.62 1.57 4.35
C ILE A 332 -17.84 2.59 5.18
N GLU A 333 -18.44 3.76 5.47
CA GLU A 333 -17.78 4.75 6.31
C GLU A 333 -17.51 4.15 7.71
N SER A 334 -16.26 4.07 8.09
CA SER A 334 -15.91 3.72 9.47
C SER A 334 -16.30 4.85 10.43
N ALA A 335 -16.67 4.50 11.66
CA ALA A 335 -17.14 5.47 12.66
C ALA A 335 -16.07 6.52 13.02
N SER A 336 -14.78 6.20 12.91
CA SER A 336 -13.65 7.10 13.16
C SER A 336 -13.49 8.17 12.08
N VAL A 337 -13.78 7.83 10.84
CA VAL A 337 -13.70 8.76 9.71
C VAL A 337 -14.94 9.67 9.65
N ALA A 338 -16.13 9.17 10.02
CA ALA A 338 -17.35 9.98 10.11
C ALA A 338 -17.23 11.14 11.13
N GLY A 339 -16.29 11.07 12.05
CA GLY A 339 -16.00 12.12 13.04
C GLY A 339 -15.08 13.24 12.59
N ILE A 340 -14.49 13.17 11.38
CA ILE A 340 -13.62 14.26 10.88
C ILE A 340 -14.48 15.51 10.68
N PRO A 341 -14.15 16.66 11.35
CA PRO A 341 -14.91 17.88 11.17
C PRO A 341 -14.84 18.36 9.72
N THR A 342 -15.97 18.46 9.04
CA THR A 342 -16.05 18.90 7.64
C THR A 342 -15.83 20.41 7.44
N ALA A 343 -15.65 21.16 8.52
CA ALA A 343 -15.38 22.60 8.46
C ALA A 343 -14.71 23.11 9.73
N THR A 344 -13.40 22.99 9.82
CA THR A 344 -12.59 23.96 10.58
C THR A 344 -11.25 24.00 9.87
N PRO A 345 -10.76 25.17 9.40
CA PRO A 345 -9.38 25.24 8.96
C PRO A 345 -8.52 24.86 10.16
N VAL A 346 -7.70 23.82 10.02
CA VAL A 346 -6.62 23.56 10.96
C VAL A 346 -5.85 24.87 11.05
N SER A 347 -5.90 25.53 12.21
CA SER A 347 -5.14 26.74 12.40
C SER A 347 -3.66 26.35 12.34
N VAL A 348 -3.07 26.52 11.17
CA VAL A 348 -1.63 26.49 11.01
C VAL A 348 -1.11 27.59 11.92
N LEU A 349 -0.44 27.21 13.00
CA LEU A 349 0.28 28.18 13.83
C LEU A 349 1.36 28.80 12.92
N ASP A 350 1.10 30.02 12.49
CA ASP A 350 2.09 30.86 11.82
C ASP A 350 3.31 30.96 12.75
N VAL A 351 4.44 30.48 12.27
CA VAL A 351 5.72 30.50 13.01
C VAL A 351 6.32 31.93 13.03
N ASP A 352 5.65 32.93 12.46
CA ASP A 352 6.09 34.32 12.36
C ASP A 352 5.58 35.25 13.49
N GLY A 353 5.41 34.73 14.68
CA GLY A 353 5.02 35.49 15.88
C GLY A 353 6.16 36.15 16.64
N TYR A 354 7.28 36.53 16.03
CA TYR A 354 8.25 37.47 16.60
C TYR A 354 8.25 38.75 15.78
N ALA A 355 7.26 39.60 16.05
CA ALA A 355 7.33 41.01 15.68
C ALA A 355 8.04 41.78 16.82
N ALA A 356 9.03 42.54 16.41
CA ALA A 356 9.81 43.46 17.24
C ALA A 356 8.94 44.39 18.06
N ALA A 357 9.31 44.59 19.34
CA ALA A 357 9.08 45.77 20.11
C ALA A 357 10.41 46.21 20.73
#